data_bab426edd0f7e8bca67a8d8f360fe160
#
_entry.id   bab426edd0f7e8bca67a8d8f360fe160
#
_cell.length_a   1.000
_cell.length_b   1.000
_cell.length_c   1.000
_cell.angle_alpha   90.00
_cell.angle_beta   90.00
_cell.angle_gamma   90.00
#
_symmetry.space_group_name_H-M   'P 1'
#
loop_
_entity.id
_entity.type
_entity.pdbx_description
1 polymer ?
#
loop_
_entity_poly.entity_id
_entity_poly.type
_entity_poly.pdbx_seq_one_letter_code
_entity_poly.pdbx_strand_id
1 'polypeptide(L)'
;MSKRNKRAIPIFEQAIIETHCHLDYLKEYSLEQVVEQAQEVGIEKIITIAVSPDNLEKVMHLAQQHPMIWGTQGVHPHDAQHFQKDTESQIRENAQHERMLAIGEIGLDYFYEHTDRKVQQQVFETQLQIASDMDLPVVIHSREADDDTMAILKNFESTLKKRGVIHSFTSGPLLAQYAIDQKFCLGFNGICTFNTAENVRDIIRMTPVEQIILETDAPYLTPVPYRGKENASFYLPFVAEKVAQVKDMEINEFLKVVYKNSQSLFFSAMDNTSC
;
A
#
# COMPACT_ATOMS: atom_id res chain seq x y z
N MET A 1 -31.62 18.87 7.68
CA MET A 1 -30.33 18.78 6.97
C MET A 1 -30.58 18.04 5.64
N SER A 2 -30.40 18.71 4.53
CA SER A 2 -30.58 18.12 3.19
C SER A 2 -29.60 16.94 3.01
N LYS A 3 -30.14 15.73 2.71
CA LYS A 3 -29.33 14.62 2.20
C LYS A 3 -28.77 15.06 0.83
N ARG A 4 -27.56 15.65 0.79
CA ARG A 4 -26.84 15.80 -0.49
C ARG A 4 -26.68 14.39 -1.04
N ASN A 5 -27.29 14.12 -2.18
CA ASN A 5 -27.02 12.88 -2.93
C ASN A 5 -25.51 12.84 -3.17
N LYS A 6 -24.82 11.85 -2.55
CA LYS A 6 -23.40 11.64 -2.78
C LYS A 6 -23.24 11.25 -4.25
N ARG A 7 -22.21 11.78 -4.90
CA ARG A 7 -21.86 11.43 -6.28
C ARG A 7 -21.68 9.90 -6.37
N ALA A 8 -22.16 9.28 -7.45
CA ALA A 8 -21.88 7.88 -7.75
C ALA A 8 -20.38 7.63 -7.88
N ILE A 9 -19.94 6.43 -7.55
CA ILE A 9 -18.54 6.03 -7.73
C ILE A 9 -18.23 6.01 -9.23
N PRO A 10 -17.13 6.65 -9.66
CA PRO A 10 -16.75 6.63 -11.08
C PRO A 10 -16.39 5.22 -11.56
N ILE A 11 -16.68 4.92 -12.80
CA ILE A 11 -16.25 3.70 -13.49
C ILE A 11 -15.44 4.18 -14.70
N PHE A 12 -14.27 3.58 -14.91
CA PHE A 12 -13.35 3.93 -15.99
C PHE A 12 -13.18 2.73 -16.94
N GLU A 13 -12.72 2.98 -18.15
CA GLU A 13 -12.45 1.91 -19.15
C GLU A 13 -11.23 1.08 -18.73
N GLN A 14 -10.23 1.73 -18.10
CA GLN A 14 -9.01 1.10 -17.66
C GLN A 14 -9.19 0.50 -16.27
N ALA A 15 -8.76 -0.75 -16.08
CA ALA A 15 -8.76 -1.43 -14.80
C ALA A 15 -7.84 -0.77 -13.77
N ILE A 16 -8.12 -1.00 -12.47
CA ILE A 16 -7.36 -0.49 -11.34
C ILE A 16 -6.90 -1.66 -10.46
N ILE A 17 -5.73 -1.55 -9.87
CA ILE A 17 -5.23 -2.44 -8.83
C ILE A 17 -5.28 -1.70 -7.49
N GLU A 18 -5.97 -2.27 -6.50
CA GLU A 18 -5.91 -1.85 -5.11
C GLU A 18 -4.64 -2.41 -4.47
N THR A 19 -3.68 -1.56 -4.14
CA THR A 19 -2.36 -2.02 -3.69
C THR A 19 -2.20 -2.06 -2.18
N HIS A 20 -3.14 -1.50 -1.40
CA HIS A 20 -3.04 -1.49 0.05
C HIS A 20 -4.41 -1.30 0.73
N CYS A 21 -4.89 -2.36 1.36
CA CYS A 21 -6.06 -2.33 2.24
C CYS A 21 -5.95 -3.42 3.33
N HIS A 22 -6.78 -3.33 4.37
CA HIS A 22 -6.85 -4.30 5.46
C HIS A 22 -8.24 -4.94 5.46
N LEU A 23 -8.43 -5.98 4.65
CA LEU A 23 -9.73 -6.64 4.48
C LEU A 23 -10.24 -7.30 5.76
N ASP A 24 -9.33 -7.75 6.63
CA ASP A 24 -9.66 -8.34 7.94
C ASP A 24 -10.10 -7.32 9.00
N TYR A 25 -9.98 -6.03 8.74
CA TYR A 25 -10.38 -4.94 9.64
C TYR A 25 -11.73 -4.32 9.30
N LEU A 26 -12.34 -4.69 8.16
CA LEU A 26 -13.66 -4.21 7.74
C LEU A 26 -14.75 -4.68 8.72
N LYS A 27 -15.73 -3.80 9.00
CA LYS A 27 -16.83 -4.03 9.95
C LYS A 27 -18.20 -3.80 9.33
N GLU A 28 -18.32 -2.87 8.39
CA GLU A 28 -19.59 -2.49 7.75
C GLU A 28 -19.86 -3.31 6.48
N TYR A 29 -18.84 -3.96 5.91
CA TYR A 29 -18.93 -4.73 4.67
C TYR A 29 -18.42 -6.15 4.87
N SER A 30 -19.09 -7.15 4.27
CA SER A 30 -18.54 -8.49 4.14
C SER A 30 -17.48 -8.53 3.02
N LEU A 31 -16.62 -9.56 3.03
CA LEU A 31 -15.62 -9.75 1.98
C LEU A 31 -16.25 -9.83 0.60
N GLU A 32 -17.36 -10.59 0.46
CA GLU A 32 -18.09 -10.76 -0.78
C GLU A 32 -18.63 -9.43 -1.31
N GLN A 33 -19.20 -8.61 -0.42
CA GLN A 33 -19.69 -7.27 -0.78
C GLN A 33 -18.57 -6.36 -1.29
N VAL A 34 -17.39 -6.42 -0.65
CA VAL A 34 -16.25 -5.60 -1.10
C VAL A 34 -15.75 -6.06 -2.45
N VAL A 35 -15.61 -7.36 -2.66
CA VAL A 35 -15.14 -7.93 -3.92
C VAL A 35 -16.12 -7.64 -5.06
N GLU A 36 -17.43 -7.86 -4.85
CA GLU A 36 -18.46 -7.61 -5.85
C GLU A 36 -18.47 -6.12 -6.26
N GLN A 37 -18.53 -5.20 -5.29
CA GLN A 37 -18.54 -3.77 -5.57
C GLN A 37 -17.21 -3.28 -6.18
N ALA A 38 -16.08 -3.87 -5.79
CA ALA A 38 -14.78 -3.56 -6.37
C ALA A 38 -14.73 -3.95 -7.87
N GLN A 39 -15.25 -5.12 -8.22
CA GLN A 39 -15.37 -5.54 -9.62
C GLN A 39 -16.28 -4.63 -10.43
N GLU A 40 -17.43 -4.22 -9.86
CA GLU A 40 -18.37 -3.31 -10.53
C GLU A 40 -17.75 -1.97 -10.91
N VAL A 41 -16.75 -1.50 -10.16
CA VAL A 41 -16.08 -0.23 -10.41
C VAL A 41 -14.71 -0.38 -11.12
N GLY A 42 -14.41 -1.58 -11.64
CA GLY A 42 -13.22 -1.84 -12.47
C GLY A 42 -11.94 -2.15 -11.69
N ILE A 43 -12.04 -2.55 -10.41
CA ILE A 43 -10.88 -3.07 -9.66
C ILE A 43 -10.68 -4.54 -10.02
N GLU A 44 -9.49 -4.89 -10.50
CA GLU A 44 -9.16 -6.23 -10.98
C GLU A 44 -8.42 -7.07 -9.92
N LYS A 45 -7.60 -6.42 -9.09
CA LYS A 45 -6.79 -7.07 -8.05
C LYS A 45 -6.81 -6.25 -6.77
N ILE A 46 -6.77 -6.93 -5.63
CA ILE A 46 -6.72 -6.35 -4.29
C ILE A 46 -5.56 -6.96 -3.52
N ILE A 47 -4.68 -6.13 -2.95
CA ILE A 47 -3.61 -6.57 -2.06
C ILE A 47 -4.02 -6.22 -0.63
N THR A 48 -4.26 -7.24 0.20
CA THR A 48 -4.53 -7.10 1.63
C THR A 48 -3.24 -7.22 2.44
N ILE A 49 -3.10 -6.40 3.48
CA ILE A 49 -1.82 -6.15 4.13
C ILE A 49 -1.80 -6.73 5.54
N ALA A 50 -0.77 -7.53 5.85
CA ALA A 50 -0.48 -7.95 7.21
C ALA A 50 0.24 -6.83 7.99
N VAL A 51 -0.07 -6.70 9.28
CA VAL A 51 0.47 -5.63 10.13
C VAL A 51 0.91 -6.13 11.52
N SER A 52 0.54 -7.34 11.90
CA SER A 52 0.85 -7.88 13.23
C SER A 52 1.07 -9.39 13.18
N PRO A 53 1.77 -9.98 14.17
CA PRO A 53 1.89 -11.44 14.25
C PRO A 53 0.53 -12.15 14.24
N ASP A 54 -0.50 -11.51 14.81
CA ASP A 54 -1.84 -12.10 14.95
C ASP A 54 -2.63 -12.16 13.64
N ASN A 55 -2.24 -11.38 12.60
CA ASN A 55 -2.98 -11.37 11.35
C ASN A 55 -2.22 -11.93 10.14
N LEU A 56 -0.98 -12.41 10.30
CA LEU A 56 -0.21 -13.04 9.21
C LEU A 56 -1.00 -14.18 8.54
N GLU A 57 -1.55 -15.11 9.35
CA GLU A 57 -2.35 -16.23 8.84
C GLU A 57 -3.70 -15.78 8.25
N LYS A 58 -4.33 -14.76 8.82
CA LYS A 58 -5.60 -14.24 8.29
C LYS A 58 -5.43 -13.69 6.90
N VAL A 59 -4.37 -12.91 6.66
CA VAL A 59 -4.03 -12.34 5.36
C VAL A 59 -3.73 -13.45 4.36
N MET A 60 -2.95 -14.47 4.75
CA MET A 60 -2.70 -15.65 3.92
C MET A 60 -4.01 -16.32 3.51
N HIS A 61 -4.89 -16.57 4.49
CA HIS A 61 -6.16 -17.23 4.24
C HIS A 61 -7.07 -16.42 3.30
N LEU A 62 -7.19 -15.10 3.50
CA LEU A 62 -7.94 -14.22 2.61
C LEU A 62 -7.44 -14.27 1.17
N ALA A 63 -6.11 -14.24 0.98
CA ALA A 63 -5.50 -14.33 -0.34
C ALA A 63 -5.75 -15.68 -1.05
N GLN A 64 -5.90 -16.77 -0.28
CA GLN A 64 -6.22 -18.09 -0.82
C GLN A 64 -7.72 -18.27 -1.15
N GLN A 65 -8.60 -17.55 -0.45
CA GLN A 65 -10.06 -17.70 -0.62
C GLN A 65 -10.61 -17.15 -1.93
N HIS A 66 -9.97 -16.13 -2.49
CA HIS A 66 -10.50 -15.46 -3.67
C HIS A 66 -9.42 -15.12 -4.70
N PRO A 67 -9.62 -15.42 -6.00
CA PRO A 67 -8.61 -15.22 -7.05
C PRO A 67 -8.19 -13.76 -7.24
N MET A 68 -9.04 -12.81 -6.88
CA MET A 68 -8.80 -11.38 -6.95
C MET A 68 -7.93 -10.86 -5.80
N ILE A 69 -7.77 -11.65 -4.71
CA ILE A 69 -7.09 -11.20 -3.50
C ILE A 69 -5.68 -11.78 -3.44
N TRP A 70 -4.74 -10.91 -3.10
CA TRP A 70 -3.33 -11.16 -2.85
C TRP A 70 -2.96 -10.59 -1.49
N GLY A 71 -1.79 -10.94 -0.95
CA GLY A 71 -1.41 -10.45 0.36
C GLY A 71 0.06 -10.08 0.49
N THR A 72 0.38 -9.55 1.65
CA THR A 72 1.75 -9.29 2.11
C THR A 72 1.99 -9.97 3.45
N GLN A 73 3.24 -10.04 3.87
CA GLN A 73 3.63 -10.59 5.18
C GLN A 73 4.58 -9.62 5.86
N GLY A 74 4.20 -9.12 7.03
CA GLY A 74 5.02 -8.17 7.78
C GLY A 74 4.40 -7.75 9.11
N VAL A 75 5.19 -7.03 9.89
CA VAL A 75 4.80 -6.49 11.20
C VAL A 75 5.04 -4.98 11.20
N HIS A 76 3.95 -4.25 11.36
CA HIS A 76 3.90 -2.80 11.43
C HIS A 76 4.68 -2.26 12.67
N PRO A 77 5.28 -1.07 12.61
CA PRO A 77 6.01 -0.49 13.73
C PRO A 77 5.25 -0.43 15.05
N HIS A 78 3.92 -0.32 15.04
CA HIS A 78 3.11 -0.35 16.26
C HIS A 78 3.22 -1.67 17.02
N ASP A 79 3.38 -2.79 16.31
CA ASP A 79 3.45 -4.15 16.85
C ASP A 79 4.88 -4.71 16.90
N ALA A 80 5.90 -3.89 16.60
CA ALA A 80 7.29 -4.32 16.54
C ALA A 80 7.78 -4.98 17.86
N GLN A 81 7.27 -4.55 19.02
CA GLN A 81 7.57 -5.19 20.31
C GLN A 81 7.14 -6.67 20.39
N HIS A 82 6.20 -7.09 19.56
CA HIS A 82 5.69 -8.47 19.49
C HIS A 82 6.41 -9.32 18.43
N PHE A 83 7.36 -8.73 17.69
CA PHE A 83 8.17 -9.42 16.71
C PHE A 83 9.15 -10.37 17.41
N GLN A 84 9.02 -11.68 17.18
CA GLN A 84 9.83 -12.71 17.76
C GLN A 84 10.45 -13.59 16.66
N LYS A 85 11.37 -14.46 17.02
CA LYS A 85 12.01 -15.40 16.08
C LYS A 85 10.98 -16.29 15.36
N ASP A 86 9.94 -16.69 16.04
CA ASP A 86 8.87 -17.49 15.44
C ASP A 86 8.07 -16.67 14.43
N THR A 87 7.86 -15.37 14.69
CA THR A 87 7.23 -14.43 13.75
C THR A 87 8.08 -14.28 12.49
N GLU A 88 9.39 -14.12 12.63
CA GLU A 88 10.31 -14.08 11.50
C GLU A 88 10.22 -15.35 10.65
N SER A 89 10.23 -16.51 11.29
CA SER A 89 10.13 -17.82 10.63
C SER A 89 8.82 -17.96 9.86
N GLN A 90 7.71 -17.53 10.46
CA GLN A 90 6.39 -17.55 9.86
C GLN A 90 6.29 -16.62 8.65
N ILE A 91 6.82 -15.38 8.75
CA ILE A 91 6.87 -14.46 7.61
C ILE A 91 7.64 -15.08 6.44
N ARG A 92 8.83 -15.69 6.72
CA ARG A 92 9.64 -16.36 5.70
C ARG A 92 8.93 -17.55 5.05
N GLU A 93 8.21 -18.34 5.82
CA GLU A 93 7.43 -19.47 5.32
C GLU A 93 6.25 -19.00 4.47
N ASN A 94 5.42 -18.11 4.99
CA ASN A 94 4.25 -17.60 4.30
C ASN A 94 4.60 -16.85 3.01
N ALA A 95 5.69 -16.08 3.01
CA ALA A 95 6.14 -15.30 1.86
C ALA A 95 6.65 -16.17 0.69
N GLN A 96 6.82 -17.48 0.87
CA GLN A 96 7.10 -18.42 -0.24
C GLN A 96 5.85 -18.75 -1.06
N HIS A 97 4.66 -18.45 -0.52
CA HIS A 97 3.43 -18.73 -1.24
C HIS A 97 3.19 -17.71 -2.35
N GLU A 98 2.80 -18.19 -3.53
CA GLU A 98 2.61 -17.37 -4.74
C GLU A 98 1.68 -16.16 -4.56
N ARG A 99 0.74 -16.24 -3.60
CA ARG A 99 -0.20 -15.16 -3.30
C ARG A 99 0.39 -14.07 -2.40
N MET A 100 1.59 -14.25 -1.85
CA MET A 100 2.27 -13.25 -1.02
C MET A 100 3.28 -12.49 -1.88
N LEU A 101 2.99 -11.22 -2.10
CA LEU A 101 3.65 -10.41 -3.12
C LEU A 101 4.78 -9.55 -2.60
N ALA A 102 4.81 -9.28 -1.29
CA ALA A 102 5.76 -8.36 -0.68
C ALA A 102 5.98 -8.66 0.81
N ILE A 103 7.06 -8.14 1.36
CA ILE A 103 7.27 -8.02 2.80
C ILE A 103 6.71 -6.65 3.23
N GLY A 104 5.70 -6.68 4.05
CA GLY A 104 4.99 -5.48 4.52
C GLY A 104 3.65 -5.81 5.21
N GLU A 105 3.19 -4.88 6.00
CA GLU A 105 3.63 -3.50 6.20
C GLU A 105 4.75 -3.46 7.24
N ILE A 106 5.84 -2.76 6.92
CA ILE A 106 7.03 -2.63 7.77
C ILE A 106 7.44 -1.15 7.83
N GLY A 107 8.27 -0.76 8.76
CA GLY A 107 8.77 0.63 8.77
C GLY A 107 8.81 1.28 10.14
N LEU A 108 8.55 2.60 10.18
CA LEU A 108 8.71 3.43 11.38
C LEU A 108 7.50 4.35 11.58
N ASP A 109 7.01 4.45 12.81
CA ASP A 109 5.99 5.42 13.25
C ASP A 109 6.42 6.08 14.57
N TYR A 110 6.86 7.33 14.49
CA TYR A 110 7.26 8.10 15.65
C TYR A 110 6.16 9.05 16.15
N PHE A 111 5.02 9.05 15.47
CA PHE A 111 3.87 9.85 15.91
C PHE A 111 3.12 9.19 17.05
N TYR A 112 2.83 7.88 16.95
CA TYR A 112 2.06 7.16 17.97
C TYR A 112 2.91 6.53 19.07
N GLU A 113 4.17 6.22 18.80
CA GLU A 113 5.15 5.65 19.75
C GLU A 113 4.60 4.46 20.59
N HIS A 114 3.80 3.59 19.95
CA HIS A 114 3.29 2.38 20.61
C HIS A 114 4.42 1.40 20.98
N THR A 115 5.51 1.43 20.24
CA THR A 115 6.71 0.64 20.46
C THR A 115 7.93 1.57 20.49
N ASP A 116 8.94 1.25 21.31
CA ASP A 116 10.21 1.99 21.37
C ASP A 116 10.84 2.13 19.98
N ARG A 117 11.38 3.32 19.66
CA ARG A 117 11.95 3.63 18.35
C ARG A 117 13.08 2.71 17.94
N LYS A 118 13.95 2.30 18.88
CA LYS A 118 15.06 1.38 18.58
C LYS A 118 14.54 -0.02 18.24
N VAL A 119 13.48 -0.46 18.91
CA VAL A 119 12.82 -1.73 18.59
C VAL A 119 12.21 -1.65 17.20
N GLN A 120 11.50 -0.56 16.87
CA GLN A 120 10.97 -0.34 15.53
C GLN A 120 12.08 -0.42 14.45
N GLN A 121 13.20 0.28 14.67
CA GLN A 121 14.35 0.28 13.74
C GLN A 121 14.92 -1.12 13.54
N GLN A 122 15.17 -1.87 14.62
CA GLN A 122 15.70 -3.24 14.55
C GLN A 122 14.77 -4.19 13.80
N VAL A 123 13.45 -4.10 14.07
CA VAL A 123 12.46 -4.93 13.41
C VAL A 123 12.30 -4.54 11.93
N PHE A 124 12.38 -3.25 11.62
CA PHE A 124 12.39 -2.77 10.24
C PHE A 124 13.59 -3.31 9.46
N GLU A 125 14.81 -3.18 10.00
CA GLU A 125 16.03 -3.73 9.38
C GLU A 125 15.94 -5.26 9.19
N THR A 126 15.42 -5.98 10.19
CA THR A 126 15.24 -7.44 10.09
C THR A 126 14.29 -7.80 8.94
N GLN A 127 13.18 -7.09 8.79
CA GLN A 127 12.21 -7.35 7.74
C GLN A 127 12.71 -6.91 6.34
N LEU A 128 13.51 -5.84 6.25
CA LEU A 128 14.22 -5.50 5.01
C LEU A 128 15.20 -6.59 4.60
N GLN A 129 15.87 -7.23 5.57
CA GLN A 129 16.76 -8.36 5.29
C GLN A 129 15.95 -9.56 4.76
N ILE A 130 14.78 -9.85 5.34
CA ILE A 130 13.89 -10.91 4.81
C ILE A 130 13.52 -10.62 3.35
N ALA A 131 13.10 -9.38 3.04
CA ALA A 131 12.76 -8.99 1.68
C ALA A 131 13.93 -9.13 0.71
N SER A 132 15.14 -8.75 1.15
CA SER A 132 16.37 -8.88 0.36
C SER A 132 16.73 -10.34 0.10
N ASP A 133 16.63 -11.21 1.11
CA ASP A 133 16.93 -12.65 1.01
C ASP A 133 15.97 -13.37 0.06
N MET A 134 14.69 -12.94 0.04
CA MET A 134 13.62 -13.57 -0.74
C MET A 134 13.39 -12.92 -2.12
N ASP A 135 14.15 -11.87 -2.45
CA ASP A 135 13.97 -11.06 -3.66
C ASP A 135 12.51 -10.57 -3.85
N LEU A 136 11.90 -10.08 -2.75
CA LEU A 136 10.55 -9.54 -2.73
C LEU A 136 10.58 -8.02 -2.56
N PRO A 137 9.60 -7.28 -3.13
CA PRO A 137 9.42 -5.87 -2.85
C PRO A 137 8.94 -5.64 -1.41
N VAL A 138 9.00 -4.40 -0.95
CA VAL A 138 8.53 -4.02 0.39
C VAL A 138 7.38 -3.02 0.34
N VAL A 139 6.50 -3.08 1.36
CA VAL A 139 5.48 -2.06 1.63
C VAL A 139 5.87 -1.35 2.93
N ILE A 140 6.25 -0.07 2.82
CA ILE A 140 6.87 0.70 3.90
C ILE A 140 5.91 1.75 4.43
N HIS A 141 5.72 1.73 5.75
CA HIS A 141 5.11 2.79 6.55
C HIS A 141 6.19 3.77 7.03
N SER A 142 5.96 5.06 6.88
CA SER A 142 6.82 6.09 7.46
C SER A 142 5.98 7.26 7.97
N ARG A 143 6.05 7.53 9.26
CA ARG A 143 5.33 8.65 9.88
C ARG A 143 6.17 9.35 10.92
N GLU A 144 6.48 10.65 10.69
CA GLU A 144 7.37 11.46 11.52
C GLU A 144 8.75 10.81 11.75
N ALA A 145 9.23 10.00 10.79
CA ALA A 145 10.43 9.18 10.86
C ALA A 145 11.30 9.27 9.59
N ASP A 146 11.16 10.34 8.80
CA ASP A 146 11.75 10.47 7.46
C ASP A 146 13.27 10.24 7.45
N ASP A 147 14.02 10.86 8.40
CA ASP A 147 15.48 10.78 8.46
C ASP A 147 15.96 9.35 8.76
N ASP A 148 15.35 8.68 9.74
CA ASP A 148 15.71 7.31 10.11
C ASP A 148 15.25 6.31 9.02
N THR A 149 14.11 6.54 8.40
CA THR A 149 13.66 5.74 7.26
C THR A 149 14.67 5.81 6.12
N MET A 150 15.12 7.01 5.74
CA MET A 150 16.17 7.17 4.72
C MET A 150 17.49 6.53 5.12
N ALA A 151 17.91 6.71 6.39
CA ALA A 151 19.18 6.18 6.88
C ALA A 151 19.21 4.65 6.85
N ILE A 152 18.13 4.02 7.27
CA ILE A 152 18.00 2.56 7.23
C ILE A 152 17.94 2.05 5.78
N LEU A 153 17.13 2.64 4.92
CA LEU A 153 17.02 2.22 3.53
C LEU A 153 18.34 2.33 2.76
N LYS A 154 19.18 3.31 3.08
CA LYS A 154 20.55 3.45 2.51
C LYS A 154 21.41 2.21 2.74
N ASN A 155 21.27 1.54 3.89
CA ASN A 155 22.01 0.31 4.18
C ASN A 155 21.60 -0.87 3.30
N PHE A 156 20.41 -0.80 2.68
CA PHE A 156 19.85 -1.85 1.85
C PHE A 156 19.84 -1.53 0.33
N GLU A 157 20.41 -0.40 -0.09
CA GLU A 157 20.39 0.03 -1.50
C GLU A 157 20.97 -1.02 -2.47
N SER A 158 21.99 -1.76 -2.03
CA SER A 158 22.63 -2.79 -2.86
C SER A 158 21.93 -4.16 -2.83
N THR A 159 21.16 -4.45 -1.79
CA THR A 159 20.57 -5.78 -1.53
C THR A 159 19.07 -5.84 -1.85
N LEU A 160 18.33 -4.78 -1.58
CA LEU A 160 16.88 -4.70 -1.84
C LEU A 160 16.62 -4.39 -3.33
N LYS A 161 16.78 -5.37 -4.20
CA LYS A 161 16.74 -5.20 -5.67
C LYS A 161 15.36 -4.82 -6.19
N LYS A 162 14.30 -5.38 -5.61
CA LYS A 162 12.91 -5.14 -6.02
C LYS A 162 12.37 -3.79 -5.58
N ARG A 163 13.07 -3.09 -4.67
CA ARG A 163 12.57 -1.85 -4.07
C ARG A 163 11.22 -2.08 -3.40
N GLY A 164 10.26 -1.23 -3.66
CA GLY A 164 8.93 -1.34 -3.06
C GLY A 164 8.15 -0.06 -3.19
N VAL A 165 7.27 0.15 -2.25
CA VAL A 165 6.46 1.35 -2.12
C VAL A 165 6.58 1.92 -0.70
N ILE A 166 6.69 3.25 -0.60
CA ILE A 166 6.36 3.96 0.63
C ILE A 166 4.87 4.28 0.53
N HIS A 167 4.05 3.52 1.28
CA HIS A 167 2.60 3.62 1.20
C HIS A 167 2.08 4.85 1.95
N SER A 168 0.84 5.25 1.67
CA SER A 168 0.14 6.37 2.36
C SER A 168 1.03 7.62 2.52
N PHE A 169 1.70 8.00 1.43
CA PHE A 169 2.80 8.96 1.49
C PHE A 169 2.30 10.34 1.94
N THR A 170 2.64 10.71 3.16
CA THR A 170 2.34 12.01 3.78
C THR A 170 3.59 12.71 4.33
N SER A 171 4.75 12.11 4.13
CA SER A 171 6.06 12.60 4.52
C SER A 171 6.54 13.81 3.71
N GLY A 172 7.71 14.31 4.05
CA GLY A 172 8.29 15.50 3.45
C GLY A 172 8.94 15.29 2.07
N PRO A 173 9.27 16.39 1.36
CA PRO A 173 9.85 16.33 0.02
C PRO A 173 11.24 15.68 -0.01
N LEU A 174 11.97 15.66 1.08
CA LEU A 174 13.31 15.03 1.15
C LEU A 174 13.20 13.52 1.05
N LEU A 175 12.30 12.89 1.82
CA LEU A 175 12.06 11.46 1.70
C LEU A 175 11.44 11.10 0.34
N ALA A 176 10.54 11.96 -0.19
CA ALA A 176 9.97 11.77 -1.52
C ALA A 176 11.07 11.77 -2.61
N GLN A 177 11.98 12.75 -2.58
CA GLN A 177 13.08 12.82 -3.56
C GLN A 177 14.01 11.62 -3.45
N TYR A 178 14.38 11.23 -2.22
CA TYR A 178 15.18 10.03 -1.99
C TYR A 178 14.50 8.77 -2.57
N ALA A 179 13.21 8.58 -2.27
CA ALA A 179 12.45 7.43 -2.78
C ALA A 179 12.40 7.41 -4.31
N ILE A 180 12.19 8.58 -4.95
CA ILE A 180 12.18 8.73 -6.41
C ILE A 180 13.55 8.35 -6.99
N ASP A 181 14.63 8.88 -6.43
CA ASP A 181 16.00 8.61 -6.90
C ASP A 181 16.37 7.12 -6.76
N GLN A 182 15.90 6.48 -5.69
CA GLN A 182 16.11 5.06 -5.41
C GLN A 182 15.10 4.13 -6.10
N LYS A 183 14.19 4.66 -6.94
CA LYS A 183 13.20 3.89 -7.69
C LYS A 183 12.14 3.18 -6.83
N PHE A 184 11.84 3.70 -5.66
CA PHE A 184 10.64 3.32 -4.93
C PHE A 184 9.41 3.96 -5.57
N CYS A 185 8.27 3.27 -5.48
CA CYS A 185 6.98 3.88 -5.75
C CYS A 185 6.48 4.64 -4.52
N LEU A 186 5.62 5.63 -4.75
CA LEU A 186 4.88 6.33 -3.70
C LEU A 186 3.39 5.98 -3.83
N GLY A 187 2.80 5.52 -2.71
CA GLY A 187 1.39 5.17 -2.60
C GLY A 187 0.53 6.37 -2.20
N PHE A 188 -0.54 6.60 -2.92
CA PHE A 188 -1.47 7.69 -2.62
C PHE A 188 -2.89 7.18 -2.45
N ASN A 189 -3.57 7.67 -1.39
CA ASN A 189 -4.89 7.23 -0.97
C ASN A 189 -5.88 8.40 -0.79
N GLY A 190 -6.97 8.14 -0.08
CA GLY A 190 -8.05 9.10 0.12
C GLY A 190 -7.63 10.46 0.69
N ILE A 191 -6.49 10.55 1.37
CA ILE A 191 -5.95 11.83 1.90
C ILE A 191 -5.79 12.86 0.80
N CYS A 192 -5.34 12.49 -0.40
CA CYS A 192 -5.12 13.44 -1.50
C CYS A 192 -6.39 14.21 -1.89
N THR A 193 -7.58 13.67 -1.57
CA THR A 193 -8.89 14.28 -1.82
C THR A 193 -9.29 15.31 -0.75
N PHE A 194 -8.60 15.37 0.40
CA PHE A 194 -8.98 16.24 1.51
C PHE A 194 -8.60 17.70 1.24
N ASN A 195 -9.45 18.64 1.66
CA ASN A 195 -9.22 20.06 1.39
C ASN A 195 -7.87 20.57 1.94
N THR A 196 -7.43 20.05 3.09
CA THR A 196 -6.21 20.46 3.77
C THR A 196 -4.94 19.75 3.30
N ALA A 197 -5.02 18.84 2.33
CA ALA A 197 -3.91 17.98 1.92
C ALA A 197 -3.12 18.55 0.70
N GLU A 198 -2.88 19.87 0.67
CA GLU A 198 -2.10 20.47 -0.44
C GLU A 198 -0.66 19.98 -0.46
N ASN A 199 -0.06 19.79 0.73
CA ASN A 199 1.27 19.18 0.86
C ASN A 199 1.38 17.80 0.18
N VAL A 200 0.37 16.95 0.31
CA VAL A 200 0.34 15.64 -0.37
C VAL A 200 0.21 15.82 -1.89
N ARG A 201 -0.62 16.77 -2.33
CA ARG A 201 -0.75 17.08 -3.75
C ARG A 201 0.53 17.65 -4.36
N ASP A 202 1.34 18.41 -3.60
CA ASP A 202 2.66 18.86 -4.04
C ASP A 202 3.62 17.69 -4.26
N ILE A 203 3.58 16.70 -3.38
CA ILE A 203 4.36 15.45 -3.58
C ILE A 203 3.87 14.68 -4.81
N ILE A 204 2.55 14.57 -5.02
CA ILE A 204 2.01 13.95 -6.24
C ILE A 204 2.55 14.67 -7.49
N ARG A 205 2.57 16.02 -7.53
CA ARG A 205 3.08 16.79 -8.67
C ARG A 205 4.54 16.49 -8.99
N MET A 206 5.39 16.38 -7.94
CA MET A 206 6.83 16.10 -8.12
C MET A 206 7.14 14.65 -8.47
N THR A 207 6.29 13.69 -8.06
CA THR A 207 6.52 12.26 -8.29
C THR A 207 6.34 11.92 -9.77
N PRO A 208 7.31 11.28 -10.45
CA PRO A 208 7.12 10.76 -11.80
C PRO A 208 5.90 9.82 -11.85
N VAL A 209 5.08 9.91 -12.88
CA VAL A 209 3.86 9.09 -12.97
C VAL A 209 4.17 7.59 -12.96
N GLU A 210 5.35 7.21 -13.46
CA GLU A 210 5.87 5.83 -13.46
C GLU A 210 6.22 5.29 -12.07
N GLN A 211 6.20 6.14 -11.03
CA GLN A 211 6.46 5.78 -9.64
C GLN A 211 5.26 6.05 -8.72
N ILE A 212 4.09 6.31 -9.29
CA ILE A 212 2.83 6.44 -8.56
C ILE A 212 2.09 5.11 -8.55
N ILE A 213 1.60 4.69 -7.38
CA ILE A 213 0.60 3.64 -7.24
C ILE A 213 -0.58 4.13 -6.41
N LEU A 214 -1.73 3.47 -6.56
CA LEU A 214 -2.98 3.85 -5.92
C LEU A 214 -3.41 2.84 -4.89
N GLU A 215 -3.95 3.34 -3.79
CA GLU A 215 -4.41 2.52 -2.67
C GLU A 215 -5.58 3.18 -1.94
N THR A 216 -6.30 2.43 -1.12
CA THR A 216 -7.33 3.00 -0.25
C THR A 216 -6.89 3.17 1.19
N ASP A 217 -6.06 2.26 1.70
CA ASP A 217 -5.79 2.07 3.11
C ASP A 217 -7.08 1.78 3.91
N ALA A 218 -8.02 1.07 3.25
CA ALA A 218 -9.28 0.68 3.89
C ALA A 218 -9.05 -0.25 5.09
N PRO A 219 -9.82 -0.05 6.19
CA PRO A 219 -11.06 0.71 6.34
C PRO A 219 -10.88 2.20 6.66
N TYR A 220 -9.66 2.73 6.62
CA TYR A 220 -9.32 4.10 6.97
C TYR A 220 -9.39 5.04 5.76
N LEU A 221 -9.22 6.35 5.99
CA LEU A 221 -8.91 7.38 5.00
C LEU A 221 -9.91 7.53 3.84
N THR A 222 -11.18 7.27 4.08
CA THR A 222 -12.26 7.34 3.07
C THR A 222 -12.20 8.65 2.28
N PRO A 223 -12.14 8.59 0.93
CA PRO A 223 -12.03 9.78 0.10
C PRO A 223 -13.31 10.64 0.10
N VAL A 224 -13.17 11.91 -0.26
CA VAL A 224 -14.30 12.79 -0.59
C VAL A 224 -14.97 12.24 -1.86
N PRO A 225 -16.32 12.17 -1.95
CA PRO A 225 -17.31 12.75 -1.03
C PRO A 225 -17.79 11.84 0.11
N TYR A 226 -17.15 10.72 0.34
CA TYR A 226 -17.62 9.68 1.27
C TYR A 226 -17.00 9.76 2.67
N ARG A 227 -16.18 10.75 2.99
CA ARG A 227 -15.59 10.94 4.34
C ARG A 227 -16.59 10.72 5.46
N GLY A 228 -16.13 10.06 6.54
CA GLY A 228 -16.93 9.73 7.71
C GLY A 228 -17.72 8.41 7.59
N LYS A 229 -17.57 7.68 6.47
CA LYS A 229 -17.96 6.28 6.34
C LYS A 229 -16.73 5.38 6.47
N GLU A 230 -16.94 4.12 6.74
CA GLU A 230 -15.88 3.11 6.58
C GLU A 230 -15.39 3.11 5.12
N ASN A 231 -14.08 3.08 4.92
CA ASN A 231 -13.49 2.98 3.60
C ASN A 231 -13.52 1.53 3.09
N ALA A 232 -13.50 1.36 1.78
CA ALA A 232 -13.39 0.07 1.13
C ALA A 232 -12.77 0.23 -0.26
N SER A 233 -12.23 -0.84 -0.81
CA SER A 233 -11.52 -0.85 -2.10
C SER A 233 -12.33 -0.20 -3.22
N PHE A 234 -13.66 -0.36 -3.26
CA PHE A 234 -14.51 0.22 -4.29
C PHE A 234 -14.58 1.78 -4.28
N TYR A 235 -13.99 2.45 -3.28
CA TYR A 235 -13.82 3.92 -3.29
C TYR A 235 -12.52 4.38 -3.96
N LEU A 236 -11.63 3.47 -4.36
CA LEU A 236 -10.38 3.78 -5.04
C LEU A 236 -10.53 4.65 -6.31
N PRO A 237 -11.60 4.54 -7.11
CA PRO A 237 -11.80 5.42 -8.27
C PRO A 237 -11.80 6.92 -7.95
N PHE A 238 -12.22 7.35 -6.75
CA PHE A 238 -12.13 8.76 -6.35
C PHE A 238 -10.69 9.22 -6.11
N VAL A 239 -9.84 8.33 -5.62
CA VAL A 239 -8.40 8.59 -5.46
C VAL A 239 -7.77 8.71 -6.84
N ALA A 240 -8.06 7.77 -7.74
CA ALA A 240 -7.56 7.77 -9.12
C ALA A 240 -7.90 9.08 -9.85
N GLU A 241 -9.17 9.48 -9.82
CA GLU A 241 -9.62 10.74 -10.43
C GLU A 241 -8.87 11.96 -9.85
N LYS A 242 -8.69 11.98 -8.52
CA LYS A 242 -8.00 13.10 -7.88
C LYS A 242 -6.53 13.17 -8.24
N VAL A 243 -5.83 12.04 -8.26
CA VAL A 243 -4.40 11.98 -8.61
C VAL A 243 -4.20 12.34 -10.09
N ALA A 244 -5.02 11.80 -11.00
CA ALA A 244 -5.00 12.15 -12.42
C ALA A 244 -5.20 13.68 -12.63
N GLN A 245 -6.17 14.27 -11.91
CA GLN A 245 -6.39 15.72 -11.92
C GLN A 245 -5.15 16.51 -11.46
N VAL A 246 -4.48 16.07 -10.39
CA VAL A 246 -3.27 16.74 -9.86
C VAL A 246 -2.09 16.60 -10.84
N LYS A 247 -2.02 15.49 -11.58
CA LYS A 247 -1.01 15.22 -12.62
C LYS A 247 -1.34 15.89 -13.95
N ASP A 248 -2.49 16.55 -14.09
CA ASP A 248 -2.98 17.12 -15.34
C ASP A 248 -2.99 16.11 -16.50
N MET A 249 -3.46 14.88 -16.20
CA MET A 249 -3.54 13.77 -17.16
C MET A 249 -4.99 13.35 -17.41
N GLU A 250 -5.26 12.86 -18.64
CA GLU A 250 -6.51 12.17 -18.92
C GLU A 250 -6.59 10.89 -18.08
N ILE A 251 -7.76 10.57 -17.54
CA ILE A 251 -7.91 9.54 -16.51
C ILE A 251 -7.51 8.14 -17.00
N ASN A 252 -7.91 7.71 -18.20
CA ASN A 252 -7.57 6.39 -18.69
C ASN A 252 -6.09 6.27 -19.08
N GLU A 253 -5.48 7.34 -19.58
CA GLU A 253 -4.04 7.40 -19.82
C GLU A 253 -3.25 7.31 -18.49
N PHE A 254 -3.70 8.04 -17.47
CA PHE A 254 -3.12 7.95 -16.13
C PHE A 254 -3.25 6.53 -15.56
N LEU A 255 -4.46 5.95 -15.59
CA LEU A 255 -4.73 4.62 -15.05
C LEU A 255 -3.93 3.54 -15.77
N LYS A 256 -3.71 3.64 -17.08
CA LYS A 256 -2.86 2.73 -17.83
C LYS A 256 -1.42 2.70 -17.30
N VAL A 257 -0.87 3.87 -16.95
CA VAL A 257 0.48 3.96 -16.38
C VAL A 257 0.52 3.36 -14.97
N VAL A 258 -0.38 3.79 -14.07
CA VAL A 258 -0.35 3.32 -12.67
C VAL A 258 -0.71 1.83 -12.54
N TYR A 259 -1.57 1.30 -13.43
CA TYR A 259 -1.82 -0.13 -13.53
C TYR A 259 -0.52 -0.88 -13.84
N LYS A 260 0.22 -0.41 -14.86
CA LYS A 260 1.52 -1.00 -15.21
C LYS A 260 2.55 -0.90 -14.08
N ASN A 261 2.56 0.22 -13.34
CA ASN A 261 3.45 0.38 -12.19
C ASN A 261 3.17 -0.70 -11.13
N SER A 262 1.90 -0.86 -10.74
CA SER A 262 1.45 -1.87 -9.77
C SER A 262 1.72 -3.28 -10.26
N GLN A 263 1.45 -3.56 -11.55
CA GLN A 263 1.74 -4.85 -12.18
C GLN A 263 3.24 -5.16 -12.16
N SER A 264 4.09 -4.19 -12.52
CA SER A 264 5.54 -4.36 -12.55
C SER A 264 6.13 -4.54 -11.15
N LEU A 265 5.60 -3.84 -10.15
CA LEU A 265 6.10 -3.92 -8.78
C LEU A 265 5.75 -5.25 -8.11
N PHE A 266 4.49 -5.67 -8.21
CA PHE A 266 3.97 -6.77 -7.40
C PHE A 266 3.80 -8.09 -8.18
N PHE A 267 3.58 -8.06 -9.51
CA PHE A 267 3.18 -9.22 -10.28
C PHE A 267 4.19 -9.64 -11.35
N SER A 268 5.34 -9.00 -11.45
CA SER A 268 6.35 -9.27 -12.51
C SER A 268 6.91 -10.70 -12.52
N ALA A 269 6.89 -11.40 -11.38
CA ALA A 269 7.34 -12.80 -11.32
C ALA A 269 6.35 -13.77 -11.99
N MET A 270 5.09 -13.39 -12.15
CA MET A 270 4.03 -14.24 -12.71
C MET A 270 3.98 -14.20 -14.22
N ASP A 271 4.37 -13.08 -14.84
CA ASP A 271 4.39 -12.93 -16.31
C ASP A 271 5.43 -13.85 -16.95
N ASN A 272 6.44 -14.32 -16.19
CA ASN A 272 7.51 -15.22 -16.67
C ASN A 272 7.14 -16.72 -16.59
N THR A 273 5.99 -17.08 -15.99
CA THR A 273 5.57 -18.50 -15.84
C THR A 273 4.50 -18.92 -16.87
N SER A 274 4.09 -18.01 -17.76
CA SER A 274 3.04 -18.26 -18.78
C SER A 274 3.61 -18.43 -20.20
N CYS A 275 4.80 -19.03 -20.33
CA CYS A 275 5.39 -19.46 -21.62
C CYS A 275 5.48 -20.96 -21.72
#